data_6f804e2fc8d72c2450a255821e717ceb
#
_entry.id   6f804e2fc8d72c2450a255821e717ceb
#
_cell.length_a   1.000
_cell.length_b   1.000
_cell.length_c   1.000
_cell.angle_alpha   90.00
_cell.angle_beta   90.00
_cell.angle_gamma   90.00
#
_symmetry.space_group_name_H-M   'P 1'
#
loop_
_entity.id
_entity.type
_entity.pdbx_description
1 polymer ?
#
loop_
_entity_poly.entity_id
_entity_poly.type
_entity_poly.pdbx_seq_one_letter_code
_entity_poly.pdbx_strand_id
1 'polypeptide(L)'
;MRVGIATDHGGFGLKEDLVARLREAGHEVVDFGAHALNQDDDYPDFVIPLGRAVVAGTVERGVAVCGSGVGASVCANKIPGIHAGLVSDHFSAHQGVEDDHMNIICMGGRTLGPFAAWDILEAFLAAKFSQAPRHLRRLGKVASLEQAAPSQRGVAAQGKS
;
A
#
# COMPACT_ATOMS: atom_id res chain seq x y z
N MET A 1 -0.77 -2.77 16.57
CA MET A 1 -1.08 -1.55 15.80
C MET A 1 -2.37 -1.76 15.02
N ARG A 2 -2.93 -0.69 14.49
CA ARG A 2 -4.12 -0.72 13.63
C ARG A 2 -3.70 -0.74 12.17
N VAL A 3 -3.95 -1.86 11.48
CA VAL A 3 -3.50 -2.13 10.11
C VAL A 3 -4.68 -2.15 9.16
N GLY A 4 -4.63 -1.34 8.09
CA GLY A 4 -5.57 -1.40 6.99
C GLY A 4 -5.14 -2.42 5.95
N ILE A 5 -6.07 -3.17 5.38
CA ILE A 5 -5.78 -4.10 4.28
C ILE A 5 -6.82 -4.01 3.18
N ALA A 6 -6.38 -4.09 1.93
CA ALA A 6 -7.22 -4.04 0.74
C ALA A 6 -6.72 -4.96 -0.36
N THR A 7 -7.62 -5.47 -1.16
CA THR A 7 -7.31 -6.28 -2.35
C THR A 7 -8.41 -6.15 -3.40
N ASP A 8 -8.09 -6.55 -4.64
CA ASP A 8 -9.04 -6.98 -5.66
C ASP A 8 -9.09 -8.50 -5.75
N HIS A 9 -9.79 -9.04 -6.76
CA HIS A 9 -9.86 -10.48 -7.01
C HIS A 9 -8.47 -11.13 -7.17
N GLY A 10 -7.47 -10.40 -7.70
CA GLY A 10 -6.14 -10.93 -7.98
C GLY A 10 -5.31 -11.26 -6.75
N GLY A 11 -5.66 -10.69 -5.58
CA GLY A 11 -5.01 -10.95 -4.31
C GLY A 11 -5.92 -11.50 -3.22
N PHE A 12 -7.17 -11.83 -3.54
CA PHE A 12 -8.21 -12.18 -2.57
C PHE A 12 -7.78 -13.28 -1.59
N GLY A 13 -7.29 -14.41 -2.09
CA GLY A 13 -6.87 -15.53 -1.23
C GLY A 13 -5.69 -15.18 -0.31
N LEU A 14 -4.73 -14.41 -0.82
CA LEU A 14 -3.61 -13.94 0.01
C LEU A 14 -4.07 -12.97 1.09
N LYS A 15 -5.00 -12.05 0.76
CA LYS A 15 -5.55 -11.11 1.74
C LYS A 15 -6.22 -11.86 2.90
N GLU A 16 -7.04 -12.86 2.61
CA GLU A 16 -7.73 -13.65 3.66
C GLU A 16 -6.73 -14.32 4.62
N ASP A 17 -5.66 -14.93 4.09
CA ASP A 17 -4.58 -15.52 4.91
C ASP A 17 -3.89 -14.45 5.77
N LEU A 18 -3.54 -13.30 5.18
CA LEU A 18 -2.87 -12.22 5.91
C LEU A 18 -3.76 -11.60 6.98
N VAL A 19 -5.06 -11.45 6.75
CA VAL A 19 -6.02 -10.97 7.77
C VAL A 19 -6.05 -11.90 8.98
N ALA A 20 -6.08 -13.22 8.76
CA ALA A 20 -6.05 -14.20 9.85
C ALA A 20 -4.76 -14.06 10.67
N ARG A 21 -3.60 -14.03 10.01
CA ARG A 21 -2.28 -13.91 10.68
C ARG A 21 -2.11 -12.59 11.41
N LEU A 22 -2.55 -11.47 10.83
CA LEU A 22 -2.51 -10.16 11.49
C LEU A 22 -3.30 -10.16 12.80
N ARG A 23 -4.49 -10.76 12.80
CA ARG A 23 -5.31 -10.90 14.02
C ARG A 23 -4.66 -11.81 15.06
N GLU A 24 -4.12 -12.95 14.65
CA GLU A 24 -3.36 -13.87 15.52
C GLU A 24 -2.13 -13.19 16.14
N ALA A 25 -1.46 -12.31 15.39
CA ALA A 25 -0.34 -11.50 15.88
C ALA A 25 -0.77 -10.32 16.78
N GLY A 26 -2.06 -10.16 17.06
CA GLY A 26 -2.60 -9.13 17.96
C GLY A 26 -2.78 -7.75 17.32
N HIS A 27 -2.81 -7.67 15.99
CA HIS A 27 -3.12 -6.42 15.29
C HIS A 27 -4.65 -6.21 15.17
N GLU A 28 -5.08 -4.95 15.28
CA GLU A 28 -6.43 -4.55 14.89
C GLU A 28 -6.48 -4.38 13.37
N VAL A 29 -7.29 -5.18 12.68
CA VAL A 29 -7.38 -5.17 11.22
C VAL A 29 -8.62 -4.44 10.76
N VAL A 30 -8.42 -3.42 9.91
CA VAL A 30 -9.49 -2.73 9.17
C VAL A 30 -9.46 -3.22 7.74
N ASP A 31 -10.46 -4.00 7.36
CA ASP A 31 -10.57 -4.58 6.02
C ASP A 31 -11.36 -3.64 5.09
N PHE A 32 -10.71 -3.12 4.06
CA PHE A 32 -11.28 -2.23 3.04
C PHE A 32 -11.83 -2.98 1.82
N GLY A 33 -11.79 -4.32 1.82
CA GLY A 33 -12.29 -5.15 0.72
C GLY A 33 -11.13 -5.68 -0.16
N ALA A 34 -11.43 -6.44 -1.22
CA ALA A 34 -12.78 -6.96 -1.52
C ALA A 34 -13.25 -7.92 -0.42
N HIS A 35 -14.54 -7.88 -0.09
CA HIS A 35 -15.13 -8.77 0.93
C HIS A 35 -15.71 -10.07 0.35
N ALA A 36 -15.77 -10.16 -0.97
CA ALA A 36 -16.17 -11.34 -1.73
C ALA A 36 -15.36 -11.39 -3.02
N LEU A 37 -15.09 -12.61 -3.50
CA LEU A 37 -14.39 -12.79 -4.77
C LEU A 37 -15.29 -12.38 -5.93
N ASN A 38 -14.89 -11.36 -6.66
CA ASN A 38 -15.54 -10.89 -7.89
C ASN A 38 -14.46 -10.66 -8.95
N GLN A 39 -14.50 -11.43 -10.04
CA GLN A 39 -13.48 -11.37 -11.10
C GLN A 39 -13.47 -10.05 -11.90
N ASP A 40 -14.53 -9.26 -11.79
CA ASP A 40 -14.74 -8.00 -12.53
C ASP A 40 -14.51 -6.76 -11.64
N ASP A 41 -13.97 -6.94 -10.41
CA ASP A 41 -13.70 -5.82 -9.53
C ASP A 41 -12.39 -5.09 -9.89
N ASP A 42 -12.31 -3.83 -9.52
CA ASP A 42 -11.19 -2.94 -9.80
C ASP A 42 -10.40 -2.60 -8.52
N TYR A 43 -9.08 -2.87 -8.51
CA TYR A 43 -8.22 -2.61 -7.35
C TYR A 43 -8.29 -1.16 -6.83
N PRO A 44 -8.50 -0.09 -7.64
CA PRO A 44 -8.56 1.26 -7.12
C PRO A 44 -9.73 1.49 -6.15
N ASP A 45 -10.83 0.77 -6.31
CA ASP A 45 -12.03 0.91 -5.46
C ASP A 45 -11.73 0.54 -4.00
N PHE A 46 -10.72 -0.29 -3.77
CA PHE A 46 -10.27 -0.74 -2.45
C PHE A 46 -9.01 -0.01 -1.97
N VAL A 47 -8.07 0.26 -2.87
CA VAL A 47 -6.79 0.90 -2.55
C VAL A 47 -6.97 2.39 -2.22
N ILE A 48 -7.89 3.10 -2.89
CA ILE A 48 -8.14 4.52 -2.61
C ILE A 48 -8.68 4.73 -1.19
N PRO A 49 -9.73 4.03 -0.72
CA PRO A 49 -10.17 4.12 0.67
C PRO A 49 -9.09 3.77 1.69
N LEU A 50 -8.31 2.72 1.44
CA LEU A 50 -7.16 2.35 2.28
C LEU A 50 -6.15 3.50 2.40
N GLY A 51 -5.72 4.06 1.26
CA GLY A 51 -4.74 5.16 1.25
C GLY A 51 -5.25 6.40 1.99
N ARG A 52 -6.52 6.76 1.80
CA ARG A 52 -7.16 7.85 2.54
C ARG A 52 -7.20 7.60 4.05
N ALA A 53 -7.45 6.36 4.47
CA ALA A 53 -7.45 5.97 5.88
C ALA A 53 -6.05 6.06 6.52
N VAL A 54 -5.00 5.70 5.77
CA VAL A 54 -3.60 5.88 6.22
C VAL A 54 -3.27 7.36 6.39
N VAL A 55 -3.59 8.21 5.41
CA VAL A 55 -3.33 9.65 5.48
C VAL A 55 -4.11 10.32 6.61
N ALA A 56 -5.35 9.89 6.84
CA ALA A 56 -6.19 10.38 7.94
C ALA A 56 -5.76 9.87 9.33
N GLY A 57 -4.79 8.95 9.41
CA GLY A 57 -4.39 8.30 10.66
C GLY A 57 -5.42 7.35 11.25
N THR A 58 -6.44 6.98 10.48
CA THR A 58 -7.46 6.01 10.89
C THR A 58 -6.87 4.59 11.02
N VAL A 59 -5.87 4.30 10.21
CA VAL A 59 -4.98 3.14 10.34
C VAL A 59 -3.52 3.62 10.31
N GLU A 60 -2.65 2.93 11.03
CA GLU A 60 -1.24 3.32 11.14
C GLU A 60 -0.43 2.93 9.90
N ARG A 61 -0.76 1.79 9.28
CA ARG A 61 -0.13 1.27 8.06
C ARG A 61 -1.14 0.56 7.18
N GLY A 62 -0.83 0.52 5.89
CA GLY A 62 -1.66 -0.13 4.88
C GLY A 62 -0.98 -1.33 4.22
N VAL A 63 -1.78 -2.32 3.86
CA VAL A 63 -1.40 -3.48 3.06
C VAL A 63 -2.32 -3.52 1.85
N ALA A 64 -1.77 -3.39 0.65
CA ALA A 64 -2.52 -3.45 -0.59
C ALA A 64 -2.07 -4.66 -1.42
N VAL A 65 -2.99 -5.55 -1.73
CA VAL A 65 -2.72 -6.73 -2.54
C VAL A 65 -3.48 -6.63 -3.87
N CYS A 66 -2.86 -7.03 -4.96
CA CYS A 66 -3.55 -7.27 -6.22
C CYS A 66 -2.83 -8.41 -6.95
N GLY A 67 -3.10 -8.66 -8.21
CA GLY A 67 -2.47 -9.78 -8.93
C GLY A 67 -0.94 -9.77 -8.86
N SER A 68 -0.31 -8.63 -9.15
CA SER A 68 1.16 -8.44 -9.10
C SER A 68 1.62 -7.41 -8.05
N GLY A 69 0.72 -6.65 -7.47
CA GLY A 69 1.03 -5.51 -6.60
C GLY A 69 1.36 -4.21 -7.33
N VAL A 70 1.62 -4.27 -8.66
CA VAL A 70 2.02 -3.09 -9.45
C VAL A 70 0.90 -2.05 -9.51
N GLY A 71 -0.32 -2.46 -9.88
CA GLY A 71 -1.47 -1.54 -9.97
C GLY A 71 -1.79 -0.89 -8.62
N ALA A 72 -1.78 -1.68 -7.56
CA ALA A 72 -1.99 -1.19 -6.19
C ALA A 72 -0.95 -0.12 -5.81
N SER A 73 0.34 -0.34 -6.12
CA SER A 73 1.42 0.61 -5.86
C SER A 73 1.26 1.91 -6.66
N VAL A 74 0.92 1.80 -7.96
CA VAL A 74 0.66 2.98 -8.82
C VAL A 74 -0.50 3.80 -8.26
N CYS A 75 -1.61 3.15 -7.89
CA CYS A 75 -2.80 3.81 -7.35
C CYS A 75 -2.50 4.50 -6.01
N ALA A 76 -1.91 3.77 -5.06
CA ALA A 76 -1.63 4.28 -3.73
C ALA A 76 -0.74 5.53 -3.75
N ASN A 77 0.31 5.53 -4.58
CA ASN A 77 1.22 6.68 -4.71
C ASN A 77 0.63 7.91 -5.43
N LYS A 78 -0.62 7.85 -5.92
CA LYS A 78 -1.34 9.04 -6.42
C LYS A 78 -2.04 9.81 -5.30
N ILE A 79 -2.07 9.27 -4.09
CA ILE A 79 -2.66 9.91 -2.93
C ILE A 79 -1.55 10.68 -2.18
N PRO A 80 -1.64 12.01 -2.05
CA PRO A 80 -0.64 12.79 -1.33
C PRO A 80 -0.42 12.27 0.09
N GLY A 81 0.84 12.15 0.50
CA GLY A 81 1.22 11.61 1.81
C GLY A 81 1.34 10.07 1.85
N ILE A 82 1.10 9.38 0.75
CA ILE A 82 1.36 7.94 0.65
C ILE A 82 2.75 7.68 0.06
N HIS A 83 3.50 6.86 0.76
CA HIS A 83 4.74 6.25 0.32
C HIS A 83 4.50 4.74 0.21
N ALA A 84 4.08 4.28 -0.96
CA ALA A 84 3.76 2.89 -1.21
C ALA A 84 4.91 2.21 -1.96
N GLY A 85 5.36 1.07 -1.45
CA GLY A 85 6.37 0.23 -2.09
C GLY A 85 5.78 -1.09 -2.59
N LEU A 86 6.08 -1.45 -3.85
CA LEU A 86 5.92 -2.83 -4.32
C LEU A 86 7.10 -3.64 -3.81
N VAL A 87 6.83 -4.57 -2.89
CA VAL A 87 7.87 -5.28 -2.14
C VAL A 87 7.65 -6.79 -2.23
N SER A 88 8.74 -7.50 -2.49
CA SER A 88 8.76 -8.97 -2.61
C SER A 88 9.89 -9.63 -1.80
N ASP A 89 10.54 -8.88 -0.91
CA ASP A 89 11.62 -9.38 -0.06
C ASP A 89 11.66 -8.66 1.30
N HIS A 90 12.24 -9.35 2.27
CA HIS A 90 12.34 -8.90 3.67
C HIS A 90 13.15 -7.60 3.81
N PHE A 91 14.28 -7.48 3.10
CA PHE A 91 15.15 -6.32 3.21
C PHE A 91 14.44 -5.04 2.75
N SER A 92 13.81 -5.07 1.56
CA SER A 92 13.08 -3.93 1.02
C SER A 92 11.87 -3.54 1.88
N ALA A 93 11.21 -4.52 2.53
CA ALA A 93 10.12 -4.26 3.45
C ALA A 93 10.56 -3.46 4.68
N HIS A 94 11.69 -3.85 5.28
CA HIS A 94 12.26 -3.16 6.44
C HIS A 94 12.85 -1.80 6.05
N GLN A 95 13.74 -1.78 5.05
CA GLN A 95 14.45 -0.57 4.65
C GLN A 95 13.51 0.51 4.08
N GLY A 96 12.48 0.13 3.35
CA GLY A 96 11.50 1.08 2.83
C GLY A 96 10.80 1.89 3.93
N VAL A 97 10.55 1.28 5.09
CA VAL A 97 10.05 2.01 6.26
C VAL A 97 11.16 2.84 6.91
N GLU A 98 12.33 2.24 7.12
CA GLU A 98 13.43 2.88 7.86
C GLU A 98 13.97 4.12 7.14
N ASP A 99 14.15 4.04 5.82
CA ASP A 99 14.76 5.10 5.02
C ASP A 99 13.74 6.03 4.36
N ASP A 100 12.63 5.48 3.84
CA ASP A 100 11.69 6.19 2.96
C ASP A 100 10.31 6.40 3.58
N HIS A 101 10.15 6.06 4.88
CA HIS A 101 8.90 6.21 5.61
C HIS A 101 7.71 5.55 4.91
N MET A 102 7.94 4.36 4.32
CA MET A 102 6.91 3.60 3.64
C MET A 102 5.75 3.31 4.58
N ASN A 103 4.55 3.72 4.20
CA ASN A 103 3.34 3.59 5.00
C ASN A 103 2.29 2.64 4.39
N ILE A 104 2.47 2.26 3.12
CA ILE A 104 1.71 1.18 2.48
C ILE A 104 2.69 0.20 1.81
N ILE A 105 2.54 -1.08 2.14
CA ILE A 105 3.21 -2.15 1.41
C ILE A 105 2.26 -2.71 0.35
N CYS A 106 2.75 -2.87 -0.89
CA CYS A 106 2.01 -3.48 -1.99
C CYS A 106 2.62 -4.83 -2.33
N MET A 107 1.79 -5.86 -2.45
CA MET A 107 2.20 -7.23 -2.71
C MET A 107 1.37 -7.88 -3.80
N GLY A 108 1.95 -8.86 -4.50
CA GLY A 108 1.26 -9.61 -5.54
C GLY A 108 0.75 -10.96 -5.06
N GLY A 109 -0.56 -11.17 -5.10
CA GLY A 109 -1.19 -12.43 -4.72
C GLY A 109 -0.88 -13.60 -5.67
N ARG A 110 -0.38 -13.30 -6.88
CA ARG A 110 0.06 -14.30 -7.87
C ARG A 110 1.57 -14.49 -7.91
N THR A 111 2.33 -13.68 -7.15
CA THR A 111 3.80 -13.69 -7.16
C THR A 111 4.40 -14.14 -5.83
N LEU A 112 3.66 -14.05 -4.73
CA LEU A 112 4.12 -14.44 -3.40
C LEU A 112 3.27 -15.57 -2.83
N GLY A 113 3.94 -16.56 -2.26
CA GLY A 113 3.27 -17.52 -1.40
C GLY A 113 2.96 -16.94 -0.02
N PRO A 114 1.97 -17.48 0.71
CA PRO A 114 1.47 -16.89 1.97
C PRO A 114 2.53 -16.79 3.06
N PHE A 115 3.46 -17.73 3.16
CA PHE A 115 4.53 -17.69 4.16
C PHE A 115 5.55 -16.59 3.87
N ALA A 116 5.95 -16.44 2.60
CA ALA A 116 6.87 -15.36 2.19
C ALA A 116 6.20 -13.99 2.35
N ALA A 117 4.92 -13.87 1.98
CA ALA A 117 4.17 -12.63 2.17
C ALA A 117 4.05 -12.24 3.64
N TRP A 118 3.86 -13.21 4.54
CA TRP A 118 3.81 -12.96 5.98
C TRP A 118 5.16 -12.49 6.52
N ASP A 119 6.26 -13.16 6.21
CA ASP A 119 7.62 -12.75 6.62
C ASP A 119 7.95 -11.31 6.17
N ILE A 120 7.61 -10.97 4.93
CA ILE A 120 7.76 -9.63 4.38
C ILE A 120 6.88 -8.62 5.13
N LEU A 121 5.64 -8.98 5.43
CA LEU A 121 4.71 -8.12 6.15
C LEU A 121 5.16 -7.88 7.59
N GLU A 122 5.64 -8.89 8.30
CA GLU A 122 6.20 -8.74 9.65
C GLU A 122 7.38 -7.77 9.66
N ALA A 123 8.29 -7.88 8.68
CA ALA A 123 9.42 -6.95 8.54
C ALA A 123 8.95 -5.50 8.34
N PHE A 124 7.95 -5.30 7.48
CA PHE A 124 7.33 -3.99 7.26
C PHE A 124 6.69 -3.42 8.52
N LEU A 125 5.94 -4.23 9.27
CA LEU A 125 5.23 -3.78 10.48
C LEU A 125 6.16 -3.52 11.66
N ALA A 126 7.26 -4.27 11.78
CA ALA A 126 8.23 -4.11 12.86
C ALA A 126 9.18 -2.92 12.67
N ALA A 127 9.44 -2.51 11.42
CA ALA A 127 10.37 -1.45 11.10
C ALA A 127 9.89 -0.07 11.59
N LYS A 128 10.85 0.83 11.86
CA LYS A 128 10.56 2.20 12.30
C LYS A 128 11.34 3.19 11.44
N PHE A 129 10.71 4.30 11.12
CA PHE A 129 11.38 5.38 10.38
C PHE A 129 12.54 5.95 11.20
N SER A 130 13.72 5.98 10.61
CA SER A 130 14.96 6.37 11.30
C SER A 130 15.06 7.85 11.66
N GLN A 131 14.32 8.71 10.95
CA GLN A 131 14.40 10.18 11.04
C GLN A 131 15.81 10.74 10.83
N ALA A 132 16.71 9.96 10.24
CA ALA A 132 18.07 10.43 9.98
C ALA A 132 18.06 11.66 9.05
N PRO A 133 18.93 12.67 9.24
CA PRO A 133 18.92 13.91 8.45
C PRO A 133 18.98 13.68 6.94
N ARG A 134 19.72 12.65 6.49
CA ARG A 134 19.81 12.28 5.08
C ARG A 134 18.46 11.80 4.52
N HIS A 135 17.68 11.03 5.31
CA HIS A 135 16.37 10.49 4.90
C HIS A 135 15.31 11.60 4.89
N LEU A 136 15.28 12.42 5.93
CA LEU A 136 14.40 13.62 5.95
C LEU A 136 14.65 14.55 4.76
N ARG A 137 15.92 14.81 4.41
CA ARG A 137 16.26 15.62 3.24
C ARG A 137 15.78 15.02 1.93
N ARG A 138 15.89 13.70 1.75
CA ARG A 138 15.41 12.99 0.55
C ARG A 138 13.89 13.04 0.46
N LEU A 139 13.20 12.72 1.54
CA LEU A 139 11.74 12.78 1.60
C LEU A 139 11.19 14.19 1.39
N GLY A 140 11.87 15.23 1.88
CA GLY A 140 11.51 16.62 1.61
C GLY A 140 11.52 16.95 0.12
N LYS A 141 12.44 16.38 -0.66
CA LYS A 141 12.48 16.54 -2.13
C LYS A 141 11.32 15.79 -2.81
N VAL A 142 10.95 14.63 -2.32
CA VAL A 142 9.78 13.87 -2.83
C VAL A 142 8.48 14.64 -2.52
N ALA A 143 8.31 15.10 -1.28
CA ALA A 143 7.14 15.86 -0.87
C ALA A 143 6.94 17.18 -1.67
N SER A 144 8.03 17.80 -2.15
CA SER A 144 7.92 18.99 -2.99
C SER A 144 7.21 18.73 -4.33
N LEU A 145 7.20 17.49 -4.82
CA LEU A 145 6.49 17.11 -6.05
C LEU A 145 4.97 17.11 -5.85
N GLU A 146 4.49 16.81 -4.65
CA GLU A 146 3.06 16.86 -4.32
C GLU A 146 2.54 18.29 -4.27
N GLN A 147 3.37 19.23 -3.83
CA GLN A 147 3.05 20.66 -3.77
C GLN A 147 3.11 21.34 -5.14
N ALA A 148 3.96 20.83 -6.04
CA ALA A 148 4.17 21.37 -7.38
C ALA A 148 3.20 20.80 -8.43
N ALA A 149 2.30 19.87 -8.07
CA ALA A 149 1.33 19.30 -8.99
C ALA A 149 0.34 20.39 -9.44
N PRO A 150 0.31 20.85 -10.72
CA PRO A 150 -0.65 21.82 -11.16
C PRO A 150 -2.04 21.19 -11.09
N SER A 151 -2.95 21.87 -10.43
CA SER A 151 -4.38 21.69 -10.66
C SER A 151 -4.62 21.88 -12.15
N GLN A 152 -5.13 20.85 -12.82
CA GLN A 152 -5.48 20.82 -14.25
C GLN A 152 -4.39 20.30 -15.20
N ARG A 153 -4.30 18.99 -15.36
CA ARG A 153 -4.27 18.49 -16.73
C ARG A 153 -5.73 18.30 -17.15
N GLY A 154 -6.23 19.27 -17.89
CA GLY A 154 -7.49 19.12 -18.56
C GLY A 154 -7.44 17.85 -19.41
N VAL A 155 -8.37 16.95 -19.18
CA VAL A 155 -8.66 15.86 -20.10
C VAL A 155 -9.18 16.56 -21.36
N ALA A 156 -8.29 16.74 -22.34
CA ALA A 156 -8.70 17.04 -23.68
C ALA A 156 -9.54 15.85 -24.16
N ALA A 157 -10.84 16.02 -24.14
CA ALA A 157 -11.78 15.15 -24.81
C ALA A 157 -11.42 15.16 -26.30
N GLN A 158 -10.72 14.15 -26.77
CA GLN A 158 -10.64 13.87 -28.19
C GLN A 158 -11.92 13.10 -28.55
N GLY A 159 -12.94 13.88 -28.82
CA GLY A 159 -14.07 13.40 -29.60
C GLY A 159 -13.69 13.39 -31.07
N LYS A 160 -14.17 12.33 -31.78
CA LYS A 160 -14.48 12.23 -33.20
C LYS A 160 -13.34 11.85 -34.13
N SER A 161 -13.64 10.99 -35.03
CA SER A 161 -14.80 10.80 -35.95
C SER A 161 -14.86 9.35 -36.34
#